data_a045d4cc0e617bd6b1d135f0221f695d
#
_entry.id   a045d4cc0e617bd6b1d135f0221f695d
#
_cell.length_a   1.000
_cell.length_b   1.000
_cell.length_c   1.000
_cell.angle_alpha   90.00
_cell.angle_beta   90.00
_cell.angle_gamma   90.00
#
_symmetry.space_group_name_H-M   'P 1'
#
loop_
_entity.id
_entity.type
_entity.pdbx_description
1 polymer ?
#
loop_
_entity_poly.entity_id
_entity_poly.type
_entity_poly.pdbx_seq_one_letter_code
_entity_poly.pdbx_strand_id
1 'polypeptide(L)'
;TQSRSSAASDVYKRQDLYYADSKGRCYQNRTREDGQLYFTSSGKARKDTNALLKMRVMNLVSRLTTSEMSKNQKLHVCWEYIVDDAGFQYGGSDPDLKKAGWCRKTALSMLNTKVGNCYGFASTLAAFAKELGYKKIELIDGRTPGTRDHAPDGFTGHCWVRIDNRYYDPEADWAGWMTGVYGYNSYPIRHYVKKIYNFMR
;
A
#
# COMPACT_ATOMS: atom_id res chain seq x y z
N THR A 1 -23.53 17.18 19.01
CA THR A 1 -22.61 16.27 19.71
C THR A 1 -21.97 15.34 18.64
N GLN A 2 -20.81 15.76 18.13
CA GLN A 2 -20.01 14.90 17.23
C GLN A 2 -19.52 13.71 18.04
N SER A 3 -19.94 12.51 17.66
CA SER A 3 -19.30 11.28 18.13
C SER A 3 -17.87 11.27 17.56
N ARG A 4 -16.90 11.64 18.38
CA ARG A 4 -15.51 11.38 18.06
C ARG A 4 -15.35 9.88 18.00
N SER A 5 -15.13 9.36 16.78
CA SER A 5 -14.68 8.01 16.57
C SER A 5 -13.49 7.75 17.50
N SER A 6 -13.58 6.70 18.31
CA SER A 6 -12.52 6.25 19.23
C SER A 6 -11.35 5.60 18.49
N ALA A 7 -11.09 6.01 17.27
CA ALA A 7 -9.87 5.66 16.58
C ALA A 7 -8.71 6.39 17.26
N ALA A 8 -7.74 5.65 17.73
CA ALA A 8 -6.49 6.21 18.21
C ALA A 8 -5.98 7.23 17.19
N SER A 9 -5.76 8.47 17.63
CA SER A 9 -5.31 9.53 16.74
C SER A 9 -3.81 9.44 16.55
N ASP A 10 -3.38 9.30 15.32
CA ASP A 10 -1.98 9.50 14.95
C ASP A 10 -1.71 11.01 14.86
N VAL A 11 -0.91 11.54 15.75
CA VAL A 11 -0.53 12.96 15.73
C VAL A 11 0.80 13.11 15.01
N TYR A 12 0.78 13.86 13.93
CA TYR A 12 1.96 14.19 13.14
C TYR A 12 2.56 15.52 13.61
N LYS A 13 3.73 15.49 14.23
CA LYS A 13 4.48 16.68 14.61
C LYS A 13 5.93 16.57 14.15
N ARG A 14 6.39 17.50 13.30
CA ARG A 14 7.81 17.63 12.84
C ARG A 14 8.42 16.31 12.34
N GLN A 15 7.72 15.56 11.48
CA GLN A 15 8.17 14.27 10.96
C GLN A 15 8.37 13.17 12.03
N ASP A 16 7.72 13.28 13.18
CA ASP A 16 7.64 12.23 14.18
C ASP A 16 6.20 11.69 14.27
N LEU A 17 6.07 10.38 14.44
CA LEU A 17 4.78 9.71 14.60
C LEU A 17 4.55 9.40 16.08
N TYR A 18 3.39 9.75 16.59
CA TYR A 18 2.90 9.42 17.92
C TYR A 18 1.60 8.63 17.79
N TYR A 19 1.28 7.86 18.80
CA TYR A 19 0.04 7.11 18.86
C TYR A 19 -0.56 7.21 20.26
N ALA A 20 -1.86 7.45 20.31
CA ALA A 20 -2.62 7.45 21.56
C ALA A 20 -3.66 6.31 21.56
N ASP A 21 -3.87 5.70 22.71
CA ASP A 21 -4.94 4.73 22.91
C ASP A 21 -6.33 5.40 22.90
N SER A 22 -7.39 4.60 23.01
CA SER A 22 -8.77 5.09 23.02
C SER A 22 -9.10 6.05 24.20
N LYS A 23 -8.24 6.08 25.23
CA LYS A 23 -8.33 6.99 26.38
C LYS A 23 -7.47 8.25 26.21
N GLY A 24 -6.83 8.43 25.04
CA GLY A 24 -5.97 9.58 24.74
C GLY A 24 -4.55 9.48 25.32
N ARG A 25 -4.13 8.35 25.89
CA ARG A 25 -2.81 8.17 26.47
C ARG A 25 -1.81 7.80 25.40
N CYS A 26 -0.71 8.57 25.30
CA CYS A 26 0.36 8.28 24.34
C CYS A 26 1.10 6.98 24.68
N TYR A 27 1.41 6.23 23.65
CA TYR A 27 2.26 5.03 23.76
C TYR A 27 3.70 5.44 24.06
N GLN A 28 4.27 4.75 25.06
CA GLN A 28 5.68 4.91 25.45
C GLN A 28 6.26 3.53 25.78
N ASN A 29 7.49 3.29 25.38
CA ASN A 29 8.22 2.02 25.63
C ASN A 29 7.41 0.75 25.27
N ARG A 30 6.63 0.82 24.20
CA ARG A 30 5.79 -0.31 23.79
C ARG A 30 5.57 -0.41 22.29
N THR A 31 5.31 -1.60 21.84
CA THR A 31 4.87 -1.87 20.46
C THR A 31 3.35 -1.72 20.37
N ARG A 32 2.87 -1.18 19.24
CA ARG A 32 1.45 -1.16 18.91
C ARG A 32 0.92 -2.60 18.76
N GLU A 33 -0.38 -2.79 18.96
CA GLU A 33 -1.03 -4.11 18.99
C GLU A 33 -0.84 -4.91 17.70
N ASP A 34 -0.67 -4.24 16.56
CA ASP A 34 -0.38 -4.88 15.26
C ASP A 34 1.09 -5.32 15.10
N GLY A 35 1.94 -5.12 16.11
CA GLY A 35 3.35 -5.47 16.09
C GLY A 35 4.25 -4.62 15.18
N GLN A 36 3.71 -3.60 14.52
CA GLN A 36 4.41 -2.91 13.43
C GLN A 36 5.10 -1.60 13.80
N LEU A 37 4.68 -0.98 14.89
CA LEU A 37 5.26 0.29 15.34
C LEU A 37 5.70 0.16 16.81
N TYR A 38 6.95 0.47 17.07
CA TYR A 38 7.48 0.62 18.42
C TYR A 38 7.61 2.10 18.79
N PHE A 39 7.14 2.46 19.97
CA PHE A 39 7.21 3.81 20.51
C PHE A 39 8.24 3.87 21.64
N THR A 40 9.15 4.82 21.56
CA THR A 40 10.24 5.05 22.53
C THR A 40 9.70 5.63 23.84
N SER A 41 10.58 5.85 24.82
CA SER A 41 10.24 6.52 26.09
C SER A 41 9.71 7.94 25.88
N SER A 42 10.11 8.62 24.82
CA SER A 42 9.60 9.95 24.45
C SER A 42 8.23 9.89 23.72
N GLY A 43 7.65 8.70 23.52
CA GLY A 43 6.40 8.52 22.79
C GLY A 43 6.54 8.61 21.25
N LYS A 44 7.75 8.76 20.72
CA LYS A 44 7.99 8.79 19.29
C LYS A 44 8.10 7.39 18.71
N ALA A 45 7.45 7.16 17.57
CA ALA A 45 7.68 5.92 16.84
C ALA A 45 9.15 5.84 16.38
N ARG A 46 9.76 4.64 16.52
CA ARG A 46 11.08 4.37 15.96
C ARG A 46 11.01 4.50 14.43
N LYS A 47 11.93 5.28 13.86
CA LYS A 47 11.98 5.56 12.41
C LYS A 47 12.50 4.34 11.64
N ASP A 48 11.71 3.33 11.54
CA ASP A 48 11.91 2.17 10.66
C ASP A 48 11.01 2.26 9.40
N THR A 49 11.15 1.30 8.50
CA THR A 49 10.36 1.25 7.25
C THR A 49 8.86 1.36 7.50
N ASN A 50 8.33 0.72 8.55
CA ASN A 50 6.90 0.73 8.84
C ASN A 50 6.41 2.11 9.28
N ALA A 51 7.16 2.78 10.15
CA ALA A 51 6.81 4.12 10.63
C ALA A 51 6.93 5.15 9.49
N LEU A 52 8.00 5.08 8.70
CA LEU A 52 8.20 6.01 7.58
C LEU A 52 7.13 5.83 6.51
N LEU A 53 6.79 4.58 6.16
CA LEU A 53 5.71 4.29 5.21
C LEU A 53 4.37 4.81 5.73
N LYS A 54 4.03 4.50 7.00
CA LYS A 54 2.79 4.98 7.61
C LYS A 54 2.69 6.50 7.55
N MET A 55 3.73 7.21 7.95
CA MET A 55 3.76 8.68 7.92
C MET A 55 3.56 9.22 6.50
N ARG A 56 4.23 8.61 5.52
CA ARG A 56 4.11 9.04 4.12
C ARG A 56 2.69 8.83 3.58
N VAL A 57 2.12 7.65 3.84
CA VAL A 57 0.77 7.29 3.38
C VAL A 57 -0.30 8.12 4.08
N MET A 58 -0.23 8.30 5.40
CA MET A 58 -1.16 9.18 6.14
C MET A 58 -1.19 10.60 5.58
N ASN A 59 -0.01 11.17 5.32
CA ASN A 59 0.10 12.50 4.74
C ASN A 59 -0.59 12.57 3.36
N LEU A 60 -0.37 11.56 2.50
CA LEU A 60 -1.00 11.52 1.20
C LEU A 60 -2.52 11.33 1.32
N VAL A 61 -2.99 10.39 2.12
CA VAL A 61 -4.43 10.16 2.33
C VAL A 61 -5.12 11.42 2.85
N SER A 62 -4.51 12.13 3.84
CA SER A 62 -5.10 13.35 4.37
C SER A 62 -5.16 14.51 3.37
N ARG A 63 -4.30 14.51 2.36
CA ARG A 63 -4.31 15.51 1.28
C ARG A 63 -5.23 15.17 0.12
N LEU A 64 -5.40 13.89 -0.14
CA LEU A 64 -6.16 13.39 -1.27
C LEU A 64 -7.65 13.19 -0.96
N THR A 65 -8.00 13.02 0.33
CA THR A 65 -9.35 12.59 0.72
C THR A 65 -9.97 13.50 1.78
N THR A 66 -11.30 13.53 1.84
CA THR A 66 -12.06 14.28 2.86
C THR A 66 -12.77 13.33 3.83
N SER A 67 -13.27 13.86 4.96
CA SER A 67 -14.04 13.10 5.97
C SER A 67 -15.32 12.52 5.41
N GLU A 68 -15.97 13.21 4.47
CA GLU A 68 -17.26 12.85 3.87
C GLU A 68 -17.17 11.68 2.90
N MET A 69 -15.98 11.41 2.37
CA MET A 69 -15.75 10.28 1.46
C MET A 69 -15.92 8.95 2.18
N SER A 70 -16.67 8.04 1.58
CA SER A 70 -16.69 6.63 1.98
C SER A 70 -15.31 5.98 1.81
N LYS A 71 -15.09 4.87 2.48
CA LYS A 71 -13.83 4.11 2.38
C LYS A 71 -13.48 3.73 0.94
N ASN A 72 -14.47 3.35 0.14
CA ASN A 72 -14.27 2.99 -1.26
C ASN A 72 -13.93 4.20 -2.13
N GLN A 73 -14.57 5.36 -1.90
CA GLN A 73 -14.22 6.60 -2.59
C GLN A 73 -12.78 7.04 -2.27
N LYS A 74 -12.37 6.93 -1.01
CA LYS A 74 -10.97 7.22 -0.61
C LYS A 74 -9.98 6.28 -1.31
N LEU A 75 -10.30 4.99 -1.42
CA LEU A 75 -9.43 4.04 -2.14
C LEU A 75 -9.36 4.37 -3.63
N HIS A 76 -10.48 4.79 -4.24
CA HIS A 76 -10.53 5.18 -5.64
C HIS A 76 -9.65 6.42 -5.91
N VAL A 77 -9.76 7.44 -5.10
CA VAL A 77 -8.90 8.64 -5.22
C VAL A 77 -7.41 8.30 -5.02
N CYS A 78 -7.09 7.38 -4.10
CA CYS A 78 -5.71 6.89 -3.96
C CYS A 78 -5.24 6.08 -5.17
N TRP A 79 -6.15 5.38 -5.83
CA TRP A 79 -5.89 4.69 -7.09
C TRP A 79 -5.59 5.70 -8.20
N GLU A 80 -6.46 6.69 -8.43
CA GLU A 80 -6.28 7.75 -9.43
C GLU A 80 -4.94 8.48 -9.21
N TYR A 81 -4.60 8.77 -7.95
CA TYR A 81 -3.30 9.34 -7.63
C TYR A 81 -2.12 8.47 -8.10
N ILE A 82 -2.22 7.14 -8.00
CA ILE A 82 -1.16 6.24 -8.48
C ILE A 82 -1.11 6.20 -10.00
N VAL A 83 -2.26 6.14 -10.65
CA VAL A 83 -2.35 5.91 -12.10
C VAL A 83 -2.07 7.19 -12.88
N ASP A 84 -2.59 8.34 -12.44
CA ASP A 84 -2.60 9.57 -13.22
C ASP A 84 -1.76 10.70 -12.60
N ASP A 85 -1.94 10.98 -11.31
CA ASP A 85 -1.51 12.28 -10.75
C ASP A 85 -0.10 12.29 -10.17
N ALA A 86 0.41 11.13 -9.75
CA ALA A 86 1.65 11.09 -8.96
C ALA A 86 2.92 11.27 -9.78
N GLY A 87 2.83 11.16 -11.10
CA GLY A 87 3.99 11.19 -12.00
C GLY A 87 4.95 10.03 -11.75
N PHE A 88 4.40 8.85 -11.43
CA PHE A 88 5.22 7.65 -11.28
C PHE A 88 5.77 7.20 -12.63
N GLN A 89 6.96 6.62 -12.59
CA GLN A 89 7.65 6.07 -13.75
C GLN A 89 7.91 4.56 -13.52
N TYR A 90 7.77 3.79 -14.59
CA TYR A 90 8.13 2.37 -14.55
C TYR A 90 9.65 2.20 -14.53
N GLY A 91 10.15 1.38 -13.60
CA GLY A 91 11.58 1.12 -13.51
C GLY A 91 11.98 0.44 -12.20
N GLY A 92 13.28 0.36 -11.99
CA GLY A 92 13.85 -0.30 -10.83
C GLY A 92 13.95 -1.82 -10.98
N SER A 93 14.58 -2.47 -10.01
CA SER A 93 14.75 -3.93 -9.94
C SER A 93 13.63 -4.57 -9.12
N ASP A 94 13.38 -5.85 -9.39
CA ASP A 94 12.46 -6.64 -8.58
C ASP A 94 12.93 -6.72 -7.12
N PRO A 95 12.00 -6.66 -6.17
CA PRO A 95 12.35 -6.81 -4.76
C PRO A 95 12.75 -8.26 -4.45
N ASP A 96 13.61 -8.44 -3.44
CA ASP A 96 13.88 -9.77 -2.91
C ASP A 96 12.65 -10.28 -2.13
N LEU A 97 11.83 -11.07 -2.78
CA LEU A 97 10.56 -11.59 -2.27
C LEU A 97 10.72 -12.54 -1.06
N LYS A 98 11.96 -12.97 -0.76
CA LYS A 98 12.27 -13.80 0.42
C LYS A 98 12.43 -12.95 1.69
N LYS A 99 12.72 -11.66 1.55
CA LYS A 99 12.91 -10.78 2.71
C LYS A 99 11.59 -10.38 3.34
N ALA A 100 11.48 -10.56 4.65
CA ALA A 100 10.32 -10.06 5.40
C ALA A 100 10.13 -8.55 5.19
N GLY A 101 8.87 -8.11 5.00
CA GLY A 101 8.54 -6.70 4.81
C GLY A 101 8.97 -6.09 3.48
N TRP A 102 9.36 -6.91 2.49
CA TRP A 102 9.75 -6.43 1.16
C TRP A 102 8.70 -5.50 0.56
N CYS A 103 7.42 -5.86 0.67
CA CYS A 103 6.31 -5.08 0.10
C CYS A 103 6.23 -3.66 0.71
N ARG A 104 6.44 -3.53 2.02
CA ARG A 104 6.43 -2.21 2.68
C ARG A 104 7.64 -1.37 2.30
N LYS A 105 8.82 -2.00 2.17
CA LYS A 105 10.03 -1.33 1.68
C LYS A 105 9.85 -0.87 0.23
N THR A 106 9.25 -1.69 -0.61
CA THR A 106 8.98 -1.39 -2.02
C THR A 106 8.00 -0.23 -2.17
N ALA A 107 6.89 -0.24 -1.40
CA ALA A 107 5.93 0.87 -1.38
C ALA A 107 6.60 2.19 -0.94
N LEU A 108 7.39 2.16 0.14
CA LEU A 108 8.11 3.34 0.62
C LEU A 108 9.10 3.87 -0.41
N SER A 109 9.86 2.97 -1.06
CA SER A 109 10.79 3.33 -2.13
C SER A 109 10.06 4.05 -3.27
N MET A 110 9.00 3.45 -3.81
CA MET A 110 8.23 4.05 -4.91
C MET A 110 7.64 5.40 -4.54
N LEU A 111 7.06 5.55 -3.35
CA LEU A 111 6.51 6.83 -2.89
C LEU A 111 7.57 7.91 -2.76
N ASN A 112 8.82 7.57 -2.47
CA ASN A 112 9.92 8.52 -2.31
C ASN A 112 10.62 8.84 -3.63
N THR A 113 10.90 7.84 -4.45
CA THR A 113 11.68 7.99 -5.69
C THR A 113 10.83 8.29 -6.91
N LYS A 114 9.52 8.03 -6.82
CA LYS A 114 8.57 8.07 -7.95
C LYS A 114 8.87 7.04 -9.05
N VAL A 115 9.71 6.06 -8.77
CA VAL A 115 10.06 4.97 -9.70
C VAL A 115 9.73 3.62 -9.06
N GLY A 116 9.06 2.77 -9.82
CA GLY A 116 8.71 1.42 -9.41
C GLY A 116 8.26 0.55 -10.58
N ASN A 117 8.34 -0.75 -10.39
CA ASN A 117 7.76 -1.75 -11.30
C ASN A 117 6.40 -2.24 -10.77
N CYS A 118 5.82 -3.29 -11.33
CA CYS A 118 4.53 -3.85 -10.91
C CYS A 118 4.45 -4.14 -9.39
N TYR A 119 5.55 -4.59 -8.77
CA TYR A 119 5.61 -4.75 -7.31
C TYR A 119 5.49 -3.40 -6.57
N GLY A 120 6.06 -2.34 -7.11
CA GLY A 120 5.97 -0.99 -6.57
C GLY A 120 4.54 -0.46 -6.61
N PHE A 121 3.91 -0.53 -7.78
CA PHE A 121 2.53 -0.11 -7.98
C PHE A 121 1.56 -0.88 -7.07
N ALA A 122 1.62 -2.22 -7.07
CA ALA A 122 0.77 -3.06 -6.22
C ALA A 122 1.00 -2.80 -4.72
N SER A 123 2.27 -2.69 -4.28
CA SER A 123 2.60 -2.42 -2.89
C SER A 123 2.16 -1.04 -2.42
N THR A 124 2.18 -0.04 -3.30
CA THR A 124 1.73 1.32 -2.97
C THR A 124 0.23 1.36 -2.75
N LEU A 125 -0.57 0.73 -3.63
CA LEU A 125 -2.02 0.63 -3.41
C LEU A 125 -2.35 -0.18 -2.14
N ALA A 126 -1.62 -1.26 -1.89
CA ALA A 126 -1.76 -2.04 -0.66
C ALA A 126 -1.51 -1.19 0.61
N ALA A 127 -0.53 -0.29 0.57
CA ALA A 127 -0.24 0.62 1.67
C ALA A 127 -1.35 1.64 1.91
N PHE A 128 -1.93 2.21 0.85
CA PHE A 128 -3.12 3.07 0.94
C PHE A 128 -4.31 2.30 1.51
N ALA A 129 -4.60 1.11 1.00
CA ALA A 129 -5.70 0.27 1.49
C ALA A 129 -5.56 -0.04 2.98
N LYS A 130 -4.34 -0.34 3.45
CA LYS A 130 -4.06 -0.56 4.86
C LYS A 130 -4.36 0.67 5.70
N GLU A 131 -3.93 1.85 5.28
CA GLU A 131 -4.17 3.11 5.99
C GLU A 131 -5.66 3.44 6.07
N LEU A 132 -6.40 3.15 5.01
CA LEU A 132 -7.86 3.28 4.95
C LEU A 132 -8.61 2.22 5.78
N GLY A 133 -7.89 1.28 6.42
CA GLY A 133 -8.48 0.30 7.34
C GLY A 133 -9.05 -0.95 6.68
N TYR A 134 -8.64 -1.29 5.46
CA TYR A 134 -8.90 -2.61 4.89
C TYR A 134 -8.14 -3.68 5.67
N LYS A 135 -8.74 -4.87 5.81
CA LYS A 135 -8.21 -5.93 6.71
C LYS A 135 -7.55 -7.08 5.96
N LYS A 136 -8.02 -7.38 4.76
CA LYS A 136 -7.47 -8.44 3.91
C LYS A 136 -6.82 -7.82 2.70
N ILE A 137 -5.49 -7.73 2.71
CA ILE A 137 -4.70 -7.12 1.64
C ILE A 137 -3.60 -8.09 1.26
N GLU A 138 -3.61 -8.51 0.01
CA GLU A 138 -2.72 -9.54 -0.51
C GLU A 138 -2.06 -9.06 -1.79
N LEU A 139 -0.75 -9.20 -1.88
CA LEU A 139 0.02 -9.04 -3.11
C LEU A 139 0.15 -10.39 -3.79
N ILE A 140 -0.16 -10.44 -5.06
CA ILE A 140 -0.14 -11.66 -5.86
C ILE A 140 1.02 -11.57 -6.83
N ASP A 141 2.07 -12.36 -6.59
CA ASP A 141 3.16 -12.59 -7.52
C ASP A 141 2.75 -13.69 -8.49
N GLY A 142 2.82 -13.40 -9.76
CA GLY A 142 2.34 -14.29 -10.79
C GLY A 142 2.95 -14.04 -12.18
N ARG A 143 2.22 -14.42 -13.20
CA ARG A 143 2.56 -14.16 -14.60
C ARG A 143 1.30 -13.83 -15.39
N THR A 144 1.42 -12.90 -16.30
CA THR A 144 0.38 -12.48 -17.26
C THR A 144 0.91 -12.57 -18.68
N PRO A 145 0.06 -12.57 -19.71
CA PRO A 145 0.52 -12.48 -21.09
C PRO A 145 1.41 -11.26 -21.29
N GLY A 146 2.54 -11.44 -21.92
CA GLY A 146 3.51 -10.36 -22.17
C GLY A 146 4.86 -10.90 -22.65
N THR A 147 5.67 -10.01 -23.20
CA THR A 147 6.95 -10.38 -23.86
C THR A 147 8.17 -9.86 -23.12
N ARG A 148 8.01 -9.13 -22.02
CA ARG A 148 9.14 -8.52 -21.29
C ARG A 148 10.22 -9.51 -20.88
N ASP A 149 9.83 -10.69 -20.42
CA ASP A 149 10.75 -11.71 -19.92
C ASP A 149 11.28 -12.62 -21.05
N HIS A 150 10.87 -12.37 -22.30
CA HIS A 150 11.24 -13.19 -23.48
C HIS A 150 10.97 -14.68 -23.28
N ALA A 151 10.04 -15.05 -22.41
CA ALA A 151 9.73 -16.44 -22.14
C ALA A 151 8.95 -17.08 -23.31
N PRO A 152 9.30 -18.33 -23.70
CA PRO A 152 8.73 -18.96 -24.89
C PRO A 152 7.23 -19.24 -24.81
N ASP A 153 6.66 -19.23 -23.61
CA ASP A 153 5.22 -19.40 -23.38
C ASP A 153 4.41 -18.11 -23.52
N GLY A 154 5.05 -16.98 -23.82
CA GLY A 154 4.41 -15.69 -24.00
C GLY A 154 3.87 -15.06 -22.71
N PHE A 155 4.38 -15.47 -21.54
CA PHE A 155 4.02 -14.92 -20.25
C PHE A 155 5.21 -14.21 -19.58
N THR A 156 4.94 -13.06 -18.97
CA THR A 156 5.92 -12.28 -18.19
C THR A 156 5.56 -12.26 -16.71
N GLY A 157 6.56 -12.10 -15.85
CA GLY A 157 6.35 -11.88 -14.43
C GLY A 157 5.55 -10.62 -14.16
N HIS A 158 4.59 -10.70 -13.23
CA HIS A 158 3.73 -9.58 -12.90
C HIS A 158 3.25 -9.67 -11.45
N CYS A 159 2.92 -8.50 -10.86
CA CYS A 159 2.41 -8.40 -9.51
C CYS A 159 1.19 -7.48 -9.47
N TRP A 160 0.12 -7.96 -8.89
CA TRP A 160 -1.12 -7.22 -8.65
C TRP A 160 -1.59 -7.36 -7.21
N VAL A 161 -2.65 -6.65 -6.84
CA VAL A 161 -3.14 -6.66 -5.45
C VAL A 161 -4.59 -7.13 -5.36
N ARG A 162 -4.91 -7.84 -4.28
CA ARG A 162 -6.27 -8.22 -3.90
C ARG A 162 -6.61 -7.60 -2.55
N ILE A 163 -7.69 -6.81 -2.51
CA ILE A 163 -8.16 -6.11 -1.30
C ILE A 163 -9.60 -6.56 -1.04
N ASP A 164 -9.87 -7.16 0.13
CA ASP A 164 -11.17 -7.69 0.53
C ASP A 164 -11.85 -8.51 -0.60
N ASN A 165 -11.07 -9.43 -1.22
CA ASN A 165 -11.47 -10.31 -2.33
C ASN A 165 -11.74 -9.63 -3.68
N ARG A 166 -11.41 -8.35 -3.84
CA ARG A 166 -11.46 -7.64 -5.11
C ARG A 166 -10.07 -7.44 -5.68
N TYR A 167 -9.95 -7.52 -7.00
CA TYR A 167 -8.67 -7.43 -7.71
C TYR A 167 -8.44 -6.02 -8.24
N TYR A 168 -7.19 -5.57 -8.13
CA TYR A 168 -6.74 -4.24 -8.54
C TYR A 168 -5.36 -4.38 -9.20
N ASP A 169 -5.13 -3.67 -10.28
CA ASP A 169 -3.86 -3.63 -10.97
C ASP A 169 -3.51 -2.22 -11.44
N PRO A 170 -2.94 -1.40 -10.56
CA PRO A 170 -2.64 -0.02 -10.90
C PRO A 170 -1.53 0.13 -11.95
N GLU A 171 -0.64 -0.86 -12.10
CA GLU A 171 0.41 -0.79 -13.12
C GLU A 171 -0.17 -1.06 -14.50
N ALA A 172 -1.08 -2.04 -14.62
CA ALA A 172 -1.73 -2.35 -15.89
C ALA A 172 -2.52 -1.17 -16.46
N ASP A 173 -3.20 -0.43 -15.58
CA ASP A 173 -3.96 0.76 -15.94
C ASP A 173 -3.01 1.92 -16.28
N TRP A 174 -2.03 2.20 -15.44
CA TRP A 174 -1.00 3.21 -15.68
C TRP A 174 -0.25 3.00 -17.00
N ALA A 175 0.11 1.77 -17.31
CA ALA A 175 0.81 1.40 -18.54
C ALA A 175 -0.09 1.34 -19.79
N GLY A 176 -1.41 1.42 -19.60
CA GLY A 176 -2.40 1.43 -20.68
C GLY A 176 -2.59 0.10 -21.40
N TRP A 177 -2.08 -1.02 -20.86
CA TRP A 177 -2.30 -2.34 -21.46
C TRP A 177 -3.56 -3.05 -20.94
N MET A 178 -4.11 -2.59 -19.83
CA MET A 178 -5.49 -2.86 -19.38
C MET A 178 -6.06 -1.57 -18.77
N THR A 179 -7.31 -1.28 -19.03
CA THR A 179 -7.98 -0.08 -18.53
C THR A 179 -8.85 -0.43 -17.32
N GLY A 180 -8.75 0.37 -16.24
CA GLY A 180 -9.69 0.36 -15.14
C GLY A 180 -9.71 -0.94 -14.33
N VAL A 181 -8.57 -1.60 -14.11
CA VAL A 181 -8.51 -2.83 -13.29
C VAL A 181 -8.67 -2.49 -11.81
N TYR A 182 -9.84 -1.96 -11.48
CA TYR A 182 -10.23 -1.49 -10.16
C TYR A 182 -11.42 -2.28 -9.61
N GLY A 183 -11.21 -3.08 -8.57
CA GLY A 183 -12.27 -3.75 -7.83
C GLY A 183 -12.98 -4.90 -8.54
N TYR A 184 -12.34 -5.57 -9.46
CA TYR A 184 -12.91 -6.74 -10.16
C TYR A 184 -13.13 -7.94 -9.24
N ASN A 185 -14.15 -8.74 -9.54
CA ASN A 185 -14.45 -10.00 -8.82
C ASN A 185 -13.40 -11.08 -9.10
N SER A 186 -12.81 -11.06 -10.29
CA SER A 186 -11.72 -11.94 -10.72
C SER A 186 -10.69 -11.14 -11.49
N TYR A 187 -9.45 -11.58 -11.53
CA TYR A 187 -8.44 -10.93 -12.34
C TYR A 187 -8.80 -11.12 -13.84
N PRO A 188 -8.84 -10.04 -14.64
CA PRO A 188 -9.61 -10.02 -15.90
C PRO A 188 -8.97 -10.76 -17.07
N ILE A 189 -7.68 -11.11 -16.99
CA ILE A 189 -6.98 -11.82 -18.06
C ILE A 189 -6.44 -13.16 -17.59
N ARG A 190 -6.06 -14.02 -18.55
CA ARG A 190 -5.37 -15.27 -18.25
C ARG A 190 -4.10 -14.99 -17.42
N HIS A 191 -3.90 -15.72 -16.34
CA HIS A 191 -2.78 -15.53 -15.44
C HIS A 191 -2.39 -16.82 -14.72
N TYR A 192 -1.18 -16.82 -14.19
CA TYR A 192 -0.68 -17.86 -13.29
C TYR A 192 -0.26 -17.22 -11.98
N VAL A 193 -0.73 -17.76 -10.87
CA VAL A 193 -0.34 -17.32 -9.52
C VAL A 193 0.86 -18.16 -9.09
N LYS A 194 1.98 -17.53 -8.76
CA LYS A 194 3.16 -18.18 -8.18
C LYS A 194 3.09 -18.16 -6.65
N LYS A 195 2.77 -16.98 -6.07
CA LYS A 195 2.73 -16.83 -4.63
C LYS A 195 1.83 -15.67 -4.21
N ILE A 196 1.21 -15.81 -3.05
CA ILE A 196 0.39 -14.76 -2.42
C ILE A 196 1.09 -14.31 -1.13
N TYR A 197 1.25 -13.01 -0.98
CA TYR A 197 1.88 -12.38 0.18
C TYR A 197 0.86 -11.54 0.93
N ASN A 198 0.75 -11.76 2.25
CA ASN A 198 -0.11 -10.95 3.09
C ASN A 198 0.60 -9.63 3.44
N PHE A 199 0.04 -8.50 2.99
CA PHE A 199 0.61 -7.17 3.28
C PHE A 199 0.51 -6.77 4.75
N MET A 200 -0.40 -7.39 5.50
CA MET A 200 -0.64 -7.08 6.91
C MET A 200 0.41 -7.67 7.86
N ARG A 201 1.24 -8.61 7.40
CA ARG A 201 2.27 -9.30 8.20
C ARG A 201 3.66 -8.73 8.02
#